data_bff7ab79712f39a0c6347ca06364fe5c
#
_entry.id   bff7ab79712f39a0c6347ca06364fe5c
#
_cell.length_a   1.000
_cell.length_b   1.000
_cell.length_c   1.000
_cell.angle_alpha   90.00
_cell.angle_beta   90.00
_cell.angle_gamma   90.00
#
_symmetry.space_group_name_H-M   'P 1'
#
loop_
_entity.id
_entity.type
_entity.pdbx_description
1 polymer ?
#
loop_
_entity_poly.entity_id
_entity_poly.type
_entity_poly.pdbx_seq_one_letter_code
_entity_poly.pdbx_strand_id
1 'polypeptide(L)'
;MINYQQAKNILKKAKIKIQDEEISIKNSLNRVIAKDIISPSNQPLGDNAAFDGFAINSKDTQNLNKKNSKQFRILGSIAAGNKPFNKKVKKFDAIEVMTGGIISKPFNTIIPIEKIDFYPTKLNPKFIIIDRK
;
A
#
# COMPACT_ATOMS: atom_id res chain seq x y z
N MET A 1 -13.25 18.73 -53.62
CA MET A 1 -13.44 18.97 -52.17
C MET A 1 -13.26 17.66 -51.46
N ILE A 2 -12.43 17.58 -50.36
CA ILE A 2 -12.27 16.36 -49.59
C ILE A 2 -13.31 16.35 -48.47
N ASN A 3 -13.83 15.16 -48.11
CA ASN A 3 -14.74 15.01 -46.99
C ASN A 3 -13.97 14.90 -45.65
N TYR A 4 -14.70 15.00 -44.53
CA TYR A 4 -14.10 14.96 -43.18
C TYR A 4 -13.21 13.72 -42.95
N GLN A 5 -13.67 12.53 -43.39
CA GLN A 5 -12.91 11.30 -43.18
C GLN A 5 -11.62 11.27 -44.00
N GLN A 6 -11.64 11.79 -45.21
CA GLN A 6 -10.45 11.93 -46.05
C GLN A 6 -9.47 12.91 -45.43
N ALA A 7 -9.92 14.08 -44.95
CA ALA A 7 -9.07 15.06 -44.25
C ALA A 7 -8.42 14.44 -43.00
N LYS A 8 -9.18 13.75 -42.16
CA LYS A 8 -8.70 13.06 -40.97
C LYS A 8 -7.63 11.99 -41.28
N ASN A 9 -7.82 11.24 -42.37
CA ASN A 9 -6.84 10.24 -42.79
C ASN A 9 -5.55 10.85 -43.31
N ILE A 10 -5.63 11.98 -44.00
CA ILE A 10 -4.44 12.76 -44.46
C ILE A 10 -3.67 13.24 -43.24
N LEU A 11 -4.33 13.86 -42.25
CA LEU A 11 -3.68 14.34 -41.03
C LEU A 11 -3.03 13.22 -40.23
N LYS A 12 -3.69 12.07 -40.10
CA LYS A 12 -3.11 10.88 -39.41
C LYS A 12 -1.85 10.33 -40.11
N LYS A 13 -1.75 10.48 -41.44
CA LYS A 13 -0.60 10.05 -42.25
C LYS A 13 0.51 11.08 -42.27
N ALA A 14 0.24 12.33 -41.89
CA ALA A 14 1.25 13.38 -41.84
C ALA A 14 2.29 13.05 -40.78
N LYS A 15 3.51 12.75 -41.19
CA LYS A 15 4.65 12.51 -40.30
C LYS A 15 5.33 13.85 -40.03
N ILE A 16 5.03 14.42 -38.86
CA ILE A 16 5.76 15.61 -38.39
C ILE A 16 7.01 15.11 -37.67
N LYS A 17 8.19 15.47 -38.16
CA LYS A 17 9.44 15.24 -37.44
C LYS A 17 9.64 16.35 -36.42
N ILE A 18 9.49 16.00 -35.15
CA ILE A 18 9.84 16.85 -34.02
C ILE A 18 11.16 16.31 -33.47
N GLN A 19 12.13 17.19 -33.22
CA GLN A 19 13.40 16.83 -32.61
C GLN A 19 13.22 16.77 -31.09
N ASP A 20 13.87 15.79 -30.47
CA ASP A 20 13.97 15.69 -29.01
C ASP A 20 15.03 16.66 -28.52
N GLU A 21 14.81 17.20 -27.31
CA GLU A 21 15.80 18.02 -26.63
C GLU A 21 15.87 17.65 -25.13
N GLU A 22 17.02 17.83 -24.53
CA GLU A 22 17.20 17.67 -23.09
C GLU A 22 17.03 19.03 -22.41
N ILE A 23 16.13 19.06 -21.44
CA ILE A 23 15.83 20.29 -20.67
C ILE A 23 15.80 19.98 -19.17
N SER A 24 16.01 21.01 -18.35
CA SER A 24 15.82 20.88 -16.91
C SER A 24 14.36 20.54 -16.60
N ILE A 25 14.12 19.66 -15.61
CA ILE A 25 12.78 19.33 -15.12
C ILE A 25 11.97 20.58 -14.72
N LYS A 26 12.62 21.64 -14.27
CA LYS A 26 11.99 22.91 -13.94
C LYS A 26 11.31 23.59 -15.15
N ASN A 27 11.77 23.28 -16.36
CA ASN A 27 11.27 23.83 -17.62
C ASN A 27 10.37 22.85 -18.39
N SER A 28 10.02 21.71 -17.77
CA SER A 28 9.26 20.63 -18.44
C SER A 28 7.75 20.83 -18.47
N LEU A 29 7.22 21.86 -17.80
CA LEU A 29 5.79 22.14 -17.81
C LEU A 29 5.31 22.39 -19.26
N ASN A 30 4.21 21.74 -19.65
CA ASN A 30 3.62 21.77 -21.00
C ASN A 30 4.51 21.14 -22.11
N ARG A 31 5.51 20.35 -21.74
CA ARG A 31 6.32 19.60 -22.69
C ARG A 31 5.83 18.16 -22.80
N VAL A 32 6.09 17.54 -23.94
CA VAL A 32 5.77 16.14 -24.19
C VAL A 32 7.02 15.29 -23.98
N ILE A 33 6.91 14.20 -23.24
CA ILE A 33 8.00 13.26 -23.01
C ILE A 33 8.34 12.56 -24.32
N ALA A 34 9.61 12.59 -24.72
CA ALA A 34 10.08 11.98 -25.94
C ALA A 34 10.40 10.48 -25.78
N LYS A 35 10.69 10.01 -24.57
CA LYS A 35 11.01 8.61 -24.25
C LYS A 35 10.29 8.17 -23.00
N ASP A 36 9.96 6.89 -22.92
CA ASP A 36 9.35 6.31 -21.71
C ASP A 36 10.24 6.51 -20.47
N ILE A 37 9.62 6.89 -19.37
CA ILE A 37 10.29 6.96 -18.07
C ILE A 37 9.99 5.66 -17.33
N ILE A 38 11.04 4.88 -17.09
CA ILE A 38 10.94 3.63 -16.33
C ILE A 38 11.30 3.90 -14.89
N SER A 39 10.41 3.53 -13.95
CA SER A 39 10.69 3.64 -12.53
C SER A 39 11.88 2.75 -12.15
N PRO A 40 12.90 3.26 -11.43
CA PRO A 40 14.05 2.47 -10.99
C PRO A 40 13.71 1.49 -9.86
N SER A 41 12.51 1.58 -9.27
CA SER A 41 12.07 0.72 -8.17
C SER A 41 10.58 0.44 -8.26
N ASN A 42 10.15 -0.63 -7.60
CA ASN A 42 8.72 -0.90 -7.45
C ASN A 42 8.04 0.20 -6.64
N GLN A 43 6.80 0.53 -7.02
CA GLN A 43 5.94 1.44 -6.26
C GLN A 43 4.57 0.75 -6.05
N PRO A 44 4.24 0.42 -4.82
CA PRO A 44 4.98 0.63 -3.57
C PRO A 44 6.24 -0.26 -3.45
N LEU A 45 7.17 0.12 -2.56
CA LEU A 45 8.41 -0.63 -2.29
C LEU A 45 8.17 -2.02 -1.66
N GLY A 46 6.98 -2.26 -1.14
CA GLY A 46 6.56 -3.51 -0.52
C GLY A 46 5.08 -3.46 -0.17
N ASP A 47 4.59 -4.50 0.49
CA ASP A 47 3.21 -4.54 0.99
C ASP A 47 3.03 -3.46 2.06
N ASN A 48 2.12 -2.51 1.85
CA ASN A 48 1.84 -1.43 2.80
C ASN A 48 0.39 -1.43 3.27
N ALA A 49 0.21 -0.89 4.48
CA ALA A 49 -1.10 -0.72 5.08
C ALA A 49 -1.95 0.26 4.28
N ALA A 50 -3.14 -0.17 3.87
CA ALA A 50 -4.12 0.69 3.20
C ALA A 50 -4.94 1.55 4.18
N PHE A 51 -4.93 1.20 5.46
CA PHE A 51 -5.64 1.88 6.55
C PHE A 51 -4.96 1.61 7.88
N ASP A 52 -5.30 2.39 8.91
CA ASP A 52 -4.80 2.21 10.26
C ASP A 52 -5.43 0.97 10.91
N GLY A 53 -4.63 0.20 11.64
CA GLY A 53 -5.09 -1.02 12.25
C GLY A 53 -3.97 -1.89 12.80
N PHE A 54 -4.23 -3.20 12.87
CA PHE A 54 -3.24 -4.17 13.35
C PHE A 54 -2.95 -5.24 12.32
N ALA A 55 -1.67 -5.35 11.95
CA ALA A 55 -1.20 -6.41 11.09
C ALA A 55 -1.00 -7.70 11.90
N ILE A 56 -1.52 -8.79 11.36
CA ILE A 56 -1.48 -10.13 11.95
C ILE A 56 -1.15 -11.18 10.88
N ASN A 57 -0.90 -12.41 11.32
CA ASN A 57 -0.88 -13.55 10.43
C ASN A 57 -2.30 -14.13 10.32
N SER A 58 -2.90 -14.10 9.13
CA SER A 58 -4.26 -14.60 8.88
C SER A 58 -4.47 -16.06 9.28
N LYS A 59 -3.41 -16.89 9.29
CA LYS A 59 -3.50 -18.28 9.74
C LYS A 59 -3.91 -18.40 11.22
N ASP A 60 -3.63 -17.37 12.01
CA ASP A 60 -3.94 -17.37 13.44
C ASP A 60 -5.43 -17.08 13.73
N THR A 61 -6.20 -16.65 12.70
CA THR A 61 -7.63 -16.34 12.84
C THR A 61 -8.56 -17.43 12.28
N GLN A 62 -8.04 -18.48 11.64
CA GLN A 62 -8.84 -19.46 10.87
C GLN A 62 -10.00 -20.10 11.65
N ASN A 63 -9.84 -20.29 12.97
CA ASN A 63 -10.83 -20.94 13.83
C ASN A 63 -11.48 -19.98 14.83
N LEU A 64 -11.35 -18.67 14.62
CA LEU A 64 -11.91 -17.67 15.51
C LEU A 64 -13.38 -17.36 15.18
N ASN A 65 -14.16 -17.12 16.21
CA ASN A 65 -15.53 -16.67 16.15
C ASN A 65 -15.91 -16.02 17.49
N LYS A 66 -17.13 -15.46 17.60
CA LYS A 66 -17.59 -14.78 18.84
C LYS A 66 -17.51 -15.62 20.11
N LYS A 67 -17.59 -16.98 20.00
CA LYS A 67 -17.46 -17.90 21.14
C LYS A 67 -16.01 -18.32 21.40
N ASN A 68 -15.12 -18.12 20.44
CA ASN A 68 -13.70 -18.50 20.48
C ASN A 68 -12.84 -17.33 20.03
N SER A 69 -12.85 -16.24 20.79
CA SER A 69 -11.96 -15.10 20.57
C SER A 69 -10.55 -15.39 21.08
N LYS A 70 -9.55 -14.66 20.57
CA LYS A 70 -8.16 -14.73 21.03
C LYS A 70 -7.58 -13.34 21.24
N GLN A 71 -6.71 -13.26 22.24
CA GLN A 71 -5.88 -12.09 22.46
C GLN A 71 -4.63 -12.19 21.62
N PHE A 72 -4.33 -11.13 20.88
CA PHE A 72 -3.10 -10.97 20.14
C PHE A 72 -2.24 -9.91 20.83
N ARG A 73 -1.00 -10.28 21.13
CA ARG A 73 -0.05 -9.41 21.82
C ARG A 73 0.47 -8.33 20.87
N ILE A 74 0.43 -7.08 21.28
CA ILE A 74 0.95 -5.95 20.53
C ILE A 74 2.46 -5.90 20.72
N LEU A 75 3.22 -5.99 19.62
CA LEU A 75 4.69 -5.96 19.64
C LEU A 75 5.28 -4.56 19.49
N GLY A 76 4.51 -3.62 18.98
CA GLY A 76 4.91 -2.24 18.69
C GLY A 76 4.07 -1.65 17.59
N SER A 77 4.56 -0.56 16.98
CA SER A 77 3.86 0.13 15.89
C SER A 77 4.80 0.44 14.72
N ILE A 78 4.22 0.55 13.52
CA ILE A 78 4.89 0.96 12.28
C ILE A 78 4.11 2.11 11.66
N ALA A 79 4.75 3.26 11.49
CA ALA A 79 4.22 4.38 10.73
C ALA A 79 4.76 4.39 9.29
N ALA A 80 4.15 5.20 8.42
CA ALA A 80 4.67 5.45 7.08
C ALA A 80 6.13 5.96 7.15
N GLY A 81 6.97 5.46 6.26
CA GLY A 81 8.39 5.81 6.22
C GLY A 81 9.28 5.08 7.24
N ASN A 82 8.72 4.35 8.19
CA ASN A 82 9.50 3.54 9.11
C ASN A 82 10.02 2.27 8.44
N LYS A 83 11.14 1.74 8.99
CA LYS A 83 11.64 0.42 8.57
C LYS A 83 10.62 -0.66 8.94
N PRO A 84 10.51 -1.72 8.12
CA PRO A 84 9.67 -2.87 8.43
C PRO A 84 10.05 -3.50 9.77
N PHE A 85 9.06 -4.12 10.44
CA PHE A 85 9.30 -4.84 11.68
C PHE A 85 10.20 -6.06 11.46
N ASN A 86 11.26 -6.18 12.22
CA ASN A 86 12.31 -7.20 12.04
C ASN A 86 12.56 -8.10 13.27
N LYS A 87 11.72 -7.98 14.31
CA LYS A 87 11.86 -8.85 15.49
C LYS A 87 11.12 -10.18 15.29
N LYS A 88 11.47 -11.18 16.11
CA LYS A 88 10.83 -12.50 16.08
C LYS A 88 9.35 -12.40 16.43
N VAL A 89 8.50 -12.89 15.56
CA VAL A 89 7.03 -12.94 15.71
C VAL A 89 6.62 -14.34 16.08
N LYS A 90 5.71 -14.47 17.05
CA LYS A 90 5.11 -15.74 17.49
C LYS A 90 3.63 -15.80 17.07
N LYS A 91 3.02 -16.94 17.25
CA LYS A 91 1.58 -17.11 17.07
C LYS A 91 0.81 -16.17 17.99
N PHE A 92 -0.26 -15.54 17.48
CA PHE A 92 -1.06 -14.52 18.17
C PHE A 92 -0.26 -13.25 18.56
N ASP A 93 0.73 -12.89 17.78
CA ASP A 93 1.34 -11.57 17.85
C ASP A 93 0.71 -10.65 16.79
N ALA A 94 0.62 -9.38 17.12
CA ALA A 94 0.14 -8.31 16.25
C ALA A 94 1.08 -7.12 16.30
N ILE A 95 1.05 -6.30 15.27
CA ILE A 95 1.75 -5.02 15.24
C ILE A 95 0.78 -3.93 14.77
N GLU A 96 0.74 -2.82 15.48
CA GLU A 96 -0.02 -1.66 15.05
C GLU A 96 0.60 -1.09 13.79
N VAL A 97 -0.21 -0.75 12.80
CA VAL A 97 0.25 -0.16 11.54
C VAL A 97 -0.58 1.06 11.20
N MET A 98 0.10 2.11 10.78
CA MET A 98 -0.52 3.31 10.21
C MET A 98 -0.56 3.19 8.70
N THR A 99 -1.51 3.86 8.07
CA THR A 99 -1.61 3.95 6.61
C THR A 99 -0.27 4.26 5.96
N GLY A 100 0.12 3.48 4.96
CA GLY A 100 1.42 3.60 4.30
C GLY A 100 2.59 2.90 5.00
N GLY A 101 2.39 2.35 6.19
CA GLY A 101 3.40 1.55 6.90
C GLY A 101 3.69 0.24 6.15
N ILE A 102 4.98 -0.11 6.00
CA ILE A 102 5.39 -1.32 5.29
C ILE A 102 5.22 -2.55 6.19
N ILE A 103 4.53 -3.56 5.68
CA ILE A 103 4.27 -4.81 6.37
C ILE A 103 5.29 -5.85 5.89
N SER A 104 5.85 -6.59 6.84
CA SER A 104 6.77 -7.70 6.55
C SER A 104 6.21 -9.03 7.04
N LYS A 105 6.62 -10.12 6.41
CA LYS A 105 6.28 -11.47 6.88
C LYS A 105 6.70 -11.65 8.34
N PRO A 106 5.90 -12.38 9.16
CA PRO A 106 4.79 -13.25 8.75
C PRO A 106 3.42 -12.55 8.70
N PHE A 107 3.35 -11.25 8.93
CA PHE A 107 2.11 -10.50 8.82
C PHE A 107 1.65 -10.41 7.36
N ASN A 108 0.37 -10.63 7.11
CA ASN A 108 -0.21 -10.65 5.77
C ASN A 108 -1.66 -10.18 5.71
N THR A 109 -2.19 -9.69 6.83
CA THR A 109 -3.58 -9.22 6.94
C THR A 109 -3.61 -8.07 7.94
N ILE A 110 -4.40 -7.03 7.64
CA ILE A 110 -4.64 -5.93 8.55
C ILE A 110 -6.10 -5.97 8.98
N ILE A 111 -6.34 -5.82 10.28
CA ILE A 111 -7.67 -5.60 10.83
C ILE A 111 -7.79 -4.12 11.15
N PRO A 112 -8.81 -3.42 10.61
CA PRO A 112 -9.04 -2.00 10.91
C PRO A 112 -9.22 -1.75 12.40
N ILE A 113 -8.69 -0.63 12.89
CA ILE A 113 -8.71 -0.29 14.31
C ILE A 113 -10.14 -0.21 14.89
N GLU A 114 -11.13 0.14 14.05
CA GLU A 114 -12.55 0.23 14.43
C GLU A 114 -13.22 -1.14 14.67
N LYS A 115 -12.56 -2.23 14.24
CA LYS A 115 -13.07 -3.60 14.35
C LYS A 115 -12.38 -4.42 15.45
N ILE A 116 -11.70 -3.74 16.38
CA ILE A 116 -10.85 -4.37 17.39
C ILE A 116 -11.26 -3.92 18.78
N ASP A 117 -11.31 -4.85 19.72
CA ASP A 117 -11.37 -4.59 21.13
C ASP A 117 -9.98 -4.63 21.74
N PHE A 118 -9.74 -3.77 22.74
CA PHE A 118 -8.44 -3.61 23.38
C PHE A 118 -8.44 -4.15 24.80
N TYR A 119 -7.31 -4.74 25.21
CA TYR A 119 -7.11 -5.21 26.57
C TYR A 119 -5.75 -4.77 27.13
N PRO A 120 -5.62 -4.30 28.39
CA PRO A 120 -6.71 -4.08 29.37
C PRO A 120 -7.58 -2.85 29.05
N THR A 121 -7.05 -1.84 28.34
CA THR A 121 -7.78 -0.62 27.99
C THR A 121 -7.31 -0.09 26.65
N LYS A 122 -8.10 0.76 25.99
CA LYS A 122 -7.73 1.43 24.75
C LYS A 122 -6.60 2.46 24.93
N LEU A 123 -6.46 3.04 26.12
CA LEU A 123 -5.43 4.06 26.40
C LEU A 123 -4.03 3.47 26.57
N ASN A 124 -3.93 2.23 27.05
CA ASN A 124 -2.66 1.52 27.18
C ASN A 124 -2.85 0.04 26.85
N PRO A 125 -3.07 -0.27 25.56
CA PRO A 125 -3.36 -1.62 25.15
C PRO A 125 -2.09 -2.48 25.16
N LYS A 126 -2.19 -3.67 25.73
CA LYS A 126 -1.14 -4.70 25.63
C LYS A 126 -1.53 -5.78 24.62
N PHE A 127 -2.82 -5.94 24.40
CA PHE A 127 -3.40 -6.94 23.51
C PHE A 127 -4.56 -6.34 22.74
N ILE A 128 -4.82 -6.89 21.59
CA ILE A 128 -6.08 -6.74 20.86
C ILE A 128 -6.84 -8.06 20.94
N ILE A 129 -8.17 -7.98 20.90
CA ILE A 129 -9.06 -9.15 20.91
C ILE A 129 -9.65 -9.31 19.52
N ILE A 130 -9.52 -10.50 18.97
CA ILE A 130 -10.07 -10.85 17.66
C ILE A 130 -11.03 -12.02 17.82
N ASP A 131 -12.28 -11.81 17.39
CA ASP A 131 -13.41 -12.75 17.52
C ASP A 131 -13.96 -13.23 16.16
N ARG A 132 -13.23 -12.99 15.08
CA ARG A 132 -13.68 -13.31 13.71
C ARG A 132 -12.51 -13.72 12.81
N LYS A 133 -12.88 -14.41 11.75
CA LYS A 133 -11.98 -14.87 10.69
C LYS A 133 -11.73 -13.78 9.65
#